data_ddf351ed4e067c1aef369375d3069f47
#
_entry.id   ddf351ed4e067c1aef369375d3069f47
#
_cell.length_a   1.000
_cell.length_b   1.000
_cell.length_c   1.000
_cell.angle_alpha   90.00
_cell.angle_beta   90.00
_cell.angle_gamma   90.00
#
_symmetry.space_group_name_H-M   'P 1'
#
loop_
_entity.id
_entity.type
_entity.pdbx_description
1 polymer ?
#
loop_
_entity_poly.entity_id
_entity_poly.type
_entity_poly.pdbx_seq_one_letter_code
_entity_poly.pdbx_strand_id
1 'polypeptide(L)'
;MIYPQNFEQKIGFDQIRQLLKEKCLSTLGEERVMDMAFSDHFGEVEERLDQVTEFVRILQEEDNFPAQYFFDVRPSLKRIRVEGMYLDEQELFDLRRSLETIRDIVRFLQKSDDDEEEGASPYPCLKRLAGDITVFPQLIAKINGILSPYGKIKDNASTELARIRRELASTMGSISRSLNSILRNAQSEGVVDKDVTPTMRDGRLVIPVAPALKRKIRGIVHDESASGKTVFIEPAEVVEANNRIRELEGDERREIIRILTDFSNQLRPSISDVLLSYEFLAEIDFIRAKALFAEQISGLKPALENKQLLDWTMAVHPLLQLSLAKHGKKVVPLDIELNEKQRILIISGPNAGGKSVCLKTVGLLQYMLQSGLLIPMHERSHAGIFSSIFIDIGDEQSIEDDLSTYSSHLMNMKIMMKSCNERSLILIDEFGGGTEPQIGGAIAEAVLKRFNQKQTFGVITTHYQNLKHFAEDHEGVVNGAMLYDRHLMQALFQLQIGNPGSSFAVEIARKIGLPEDVIADASEIVGSEYINADKYLQDIVRDKRYWEGKRQTIRQREKHMEETIERYQTEIEDLQKSRKEILRKAKEEVEQLMQEANARIENTIRSI
;
A
#
# COMPACT_ATOMS: atom_id res chain seq x y z
N MET A 1 14.65 18.05 -7.12
CA MET A 1 15.98 17.37 -6.90
C MET A 1 16.01 16.76 -5.52
N ILE A 2 16.42 15.49 -5.38
CA ILE A 2 16.57 14.80 -4.08
C ILE A 2 18.06 14.50 -3.88
N TYR A 3 18.60 14.82 -2.71
CA TYR A 3 20.01 14.62 -2.40
C TYR A 3 20.20 14.20 -0.93
N PRO A 4 21.13 13.27 -0.61
CA PRO A 4 22.07 12.56 -1.48
C PRO A 4 21.41 11.41 -2.29
N GLN A 5 22.18 10.66 -3.07
CA GLN A 5 21.64 9.54 -3.87
C GLN A 5 21.03 8.43 -3.01
N ASN A 6 21.58 8.19 -1.81
CA ASN A 6 21.06 7.24 -0.83
C ASN A 6 20.00 7.84 0.12
N PHE A 7 19.32 8.92 -0.33
CA PHE A 7 18.29 9.64 0.44
C PHE A 7 17.24 8.70 1.02
N GLU A 8 16.66 7.83 0.21
CA GLU A 8 15.59 6.92 0.65
C GLU A 8 16.04 6.00 1.78
N GLN A 9 17.26 5.48 1.73
CA GLN A 9 17.83 4.65 2.80
C GLN A 9 18.04 5.46 4.09
N LYS A 10 18.54 6.71 3.96
CA LYS A 10 18.80 7.57 5.13
C LYS A 10 17.53 7.94 5.90
N ILE A 11 16.41 8.12 5.22
CA ILE A 11 15.11 8.41 5.84
C ILE A 11 14.27 7.15 6.12
N GLY A 12 14.68 5.96 5.64
CA GLY A 12 13.96 4.70 5.82
C GLY A 12 12.83 4.47 4.81
N PHE A 13 12.81 5.19 3.68
CA PHE A 13 11.77 5.02 2.66
C PHE A 13 11.87 3.69 1.90
N ASP A 14 13.06 3.11 1.82
CA ASP A 14 13.28 1.75 1.34
C ASP A 14 12.46 0.70 2.10
N GLN A 15 12.32 0.88 3.42
CA GLN A 15 11.46 0.02 4.25
C GLN A 15 9.97 0.26 3.95
N ILE A 16 9.56 1.50 3.65
CA ILE A 16 8.19 1.80 3.19
C ILE A 16 7.90 1.09 1.87
N ARG A 17 8.85 1.14 0.90
CA ARG A 17 8.71 0.38 -0.36
C ARG A 17 8.53 -1.12 -0.12
N GLN A 18 9.30 -1.69 0.81
CA GLN A 18 9.15 -3.11 1.15
C GLN A 18 7.78 -3.43 1.74
N LEU A 19 7.28 -2.60 2.67
CA LEU A 19 5.94 -2.76 3.25
C LEU A 19 4.82 -2.63 2.19
N LEU A 20 4.99 -1.75 1.21
CA LEU A 20 4.05 -1.62 0.09
C LEU A 20 4.07 -2.85 -0.82
N LYS A 21 5.25 -3.38 -1.15
CA LYS A 21 5.39 -4.60 -1.95
C LYS A 21 4.66 -5.79 -1.32
N GLU A 22 4.76 -5.95 0.00
CA GLU A 22 4.07 -7.02 0.73
C GLU A 22 2.53 -6.92 0.65
N LYS A 23 2.00 -5.76 0.28
CA LYS A 23 0.56 -5.51 0.12
C LYS A 23 0.07 -5.63 -1.33
N CYS A 24 0.98 -5.68 -2.29
CA CYS A 24 0.63 -5.93 -3.69
C CYS A 24 0.09 -7.35 -3.88
N LEU A 25 -0.83 -7.52 -4.81
CA LEU A 25 -1.39 -8.81 -5.21
C LEU A 25 -0.56 -9.50 -6.29
N SER A 26 0.26 -8.73 -6.99
CA SER A 26 0.98 -9.19 -8.18
C SER A 26 2.33 -8.48 -8.35
N THR A 27 3.18 -9.08 -9.17
CA THR A 27 4.43 -8.45 -9.64
C THR A 27 4.18 -7.14 -10.39
N LEU A 28 2.98 -6.97 -10.98
CA LEU A 28 2.59 -5.73 -11.66
C LEU A 28 2.59 -4.53 -10.69
N GLY A 29 1.93 -4.70 -9.53
CA GLY A 29 1.92 -3.69 -8.47
C GLY A 29 3.30 -3.48 -7.85
N GLU A 30 4.08 -4.56 -7.66
CA GLU A 30 5.44 -4.46 -7.12
C GLU A 30 6.36 -3.62 -8.02
N GLU A 31 6.27 -3.77 -9.35
CA GLU A 31 7.02 -2.94 -10.30
C GLU A 31 6.66 -1.45 -10.11
N ARG A 32 5.37 -1.12 -9.98
CA ARG A 32 4.92 0.25 -9.71
C ARG A 32 5.46 0.81 -8.39
N VAL A 33 5.56 -0.03 -7.35
CA VAL A 33 6.19 0.38 -6.08
C VAL A 33 7.67 0.73 -6.30
N MET A 34 8.38 -0.02 -7.14
CA MET A 34 9.80 0.28 -7.45
C MET A 34 9.95 1.56 -8.27
N ASP A 35 9.05 1.80 -9.21
CA ASP A 35 9.05 2.98 -10.08
C ASP A 35 8.46 4.24 -9.42
N MET A 36 7.93 4.11 -8.20
CA MET A 36 7.36 5.24 -7.46
C MET A 36 8.40 6.34 -7.25
N ALA A 37 8.09 7.55 -7.70
CA ALA A 37 9.00 8.67 -7.69
C ALA A 37 8.38 9.90 -7.01
N PHE A 38 9.26 10.68 -6.39
CA PHE A 38 8.95 12.00 -5.87
C PHE A 38 8.52 12.96 -6.99
N SER A 39 7.43 13.70 -6.78
CA SER A 39 6.96 14.73 -7.70
C SER A 39 6.91 16.09 -7.01
N ASP A 40 7.25 17.15 -7.75
CA ASP A 40 7.12 18.55 -7.33
C ASP A 40 5.97 19.28 -8.06
N HIS A 41 5.15 18.54 -8.81
CA HIS A 41 3.97 19.04 -9.49
C HIS A 41 2.74 18.90 -8.59
N PHE A 42 2.19 20.03 -8.14
CA PHE A 42 1.07 20.06 -7.21
C PHE A 42 -0.13 19.21 -7.67
N GLY A 43 -0.59 19.41 -8.90
CA GLY A 43 -1.76 18.68 -9.41
C GLY A 43 -1.55 17.16 -9.50
N GLU A 44 -0.32 16.72 -9.81
CA GLU A 44 0.01 15.29 -9.86
C GLU A 44 0.01 14.67 -8.46
N VAL A 45 0.60 15.36 -7.48
CA VAL A 45 0.62 14.90 -6.09
C VAL A 45 -0.81 14.86 -5.53
N GLU A 46 -1.60 15.90 -5.77
CA GLU A 46 -2.99 15.99 -5.34
C GLU A 46 -3.82 14.85 -5.90
N GLU A 47 -3.75 14.60 -7.21
CA GLU A 47 -4.50 13.51 -7.86
C GLU A 47 -4.10 12.12 -7.33
N ARG A 48 -2.80 11.87 -7.15
CA ARG A 48 -2.30 10.61 -6.57
C ARG A 48 -2.83 10.40 -5.15
N LEU A 49 -2.87 11.44 -4.33
CA LEU A 49 -3.40 11.35 -2.97
C LEU A 49 -4.93 11.15 -2.95
N ASP A 50 -5.64 11.79 -3.87
CA ASP A 50 -7.09 11.62 -4.01
C ASP A 50 -7.45 10.19 -4.43
N GLN A 51 -6.73 9.62 -5.39
CA GLN A 51 -6.91 8.22 -5.79
C GLN A 51 -6.73 7.26 -4.62
N VAL A 52 -5.71 7.47 -3.78
CA VAL A 52 -5.49 6.65 -2.59
C VAL A 52 -6.59 6.88 -1.55
N THR A 53 -7.02 8.11 -1.35
CA THR A 53 -8.11 8.45 -0.41
C THR A 53 -9.43 7.82 -0.84
N GLU A 54 -9.77 7.87 -2.12
CA GLU A 54 -10.95 7.20 -2.68
C GLU A 54 -10.85 5.68 -2.49
N PHE A 55 -9.64 5.10 -2.67
CA PHE A 55 -9.48 3.67 -2.48
C PHE A 55 -9.56 3.25 -1.00
N VAL A 56 -9.10 4.08 -0.07
CA VAL A 56 -9.33 3.85 1.38
C VAL A 56 -10.83 3.82 1.68
N ARG A 57 -11.62 4.73 1.09
CA ARG A 57 -13.08 4.69 1.22
C ARG A 57 -13.68 3.40 0.67
N ILE A 58 -13.21 2.93 -0.51
CA ILE A 58 -13.63 1.63 -1.06
C ILE A 58 -13.35 0.49 -0.07
N LEU A 59 -12.17 0.46 0.55
CA LEU A 59 -11.83 -0.58 1.53
C LEU A 59 -12.71 -0.55 2.79
N GLN A 60 -13.25 0.61 3.16
CA GLN A 60 -14.07 0.79 4.36
C GLN A 60 -15.58 0.64 4.10
N GLU A 61 -16.04 1.01 2.92
CA GLU A 61 -17.46 1.13 2.59
C GLU A 61 -17.97 -0.02 1.72
N GLU A 62 -17.07 -0.73 0.97
CA GLU A 62 -17.44 -1.69 -0.06
C GLU A 62 -16.85 -3.09 0.20
N ASP A 63 -17.72 -4.07 0.42
CA ASP A 63 -17.30 -5.48 0.61
C ASP A 63 -16.97 -6.20 -0.71
N ASN A 64 -17.35 -5.65 -1.87
CA ASN A 64 -17.39 -6.37 -3.14
C ASN A 64 -16.42 -5.84 -4.20
N PHE A 65 -15.34 -5.15 -3.81
CA PHE A 65 -14.34 -4.73 -4.79
C PHE A 65 -13.66 -5.95 -5.43
N PRO A 66 -13.58 -6.05 -6.78
CA PRO A 66 -13.06 -7.22 -7.48
C PRO A 66 -11.52 -7.30 -7.46
N ALA A 67 -10.94 -7.70 -6.33
CA ALA A 67 -9.50 -7.79 -6.09
C ALA A 67 -8.97 -9.23 -6.08
N GLN A 68 -9.42 -10.12 -6.99
CA GLN A 68 -9.13 -11.56 -6.84
C GLN A 68 -8.02 -12.08 -7.76
N TYR A 69 -7.95 -11.62 -9.03
CA TYR A 69 -7.11 -12.26 -10.05
C TYR A 69 -6.22 -11.23 -10.77
N PHE A 70 -5.04 -11.00 -10.21
CA PHE A 70 -4.03 -10.06 -10.72
C PHE A 70 -2.84 -10.85 -11.26
N PHE A 71 -3.03 -11.59 -12.36
CA PHE A 71 -1.97 -12.39 -12.97
C PHE A 71 -1.18 -11.57 -13.99
N ASP A 72 0.16 -11.67 -13.98
CA ASP A 72 0.99 -11.02 -14.98
C ASP A 72 1.17 -11.91 -16.22
N VAL A 73 0.41 -11.65 -17.25
CA VAL A 73 0.48 -12.35 -18.55
C VAL A 73 1.23 -11.54 -19.61
N ARG A 74 1.77 -10.38 -19.27
CA ARG A 74 2.52 -9.51 -20.21
C ARG A 74 3.69 -10.22 -20.91
N PRO A 75 4.51 -11.06 -20.22
CA PRO A 75 5.58 -11.82 -20.89
C PRO A 75 5.04 -12.74 -21.97
N SER A 76 3.94 -13.45 -21.69
CA SER A 76 3.29 -14.36 -22.63
C SER A 76 2.67 -13.61 -23.82
N LEU A 77 2.02 -12.46 -23.58
CA LEU A 77 1.48 -11.59 -24.61
C LEU A 77 2.59 -11.04 -25.54
N LYS A 78 3.74 -10.65 -24.96
CA LYS A 78 4.90 -10.21 -25.74
C LYS A 78 5.47 -11.35 -26.61
N ARG A 79 5.53 -12.57 -26.07
CA ARG A 79 6.01 -13.77 -26.78
C ARG A 79 5.15 -14.11 -27.99
N ILE A 80 3.82 -14.07 -27.85
CA ILE A 80 2.90 -14.43 -28.95
C ILE A 80 2.80 -13.38 -30.06
N ARG A 81 3.51 -12.25 -29.97
CA ARG A 81 3.67 -11.33 -31.11
C ARG A 81 4.36 -12.02 -32.30
N VAL A 82 5.18 -13.02 -32.02
CA VAL A 82 5.84 -13.82 -33.03
C VAL A 82 4.85 -14.84 -33.63
N GLU A 83 4.76 -14.90 -34.96
CA GLU A 83 3.90 -15.86 -35.64
C GLU A 83 4.27 -17.30 -35.29
N GLY A 84 3.28 -18.15 -35.11
CA GLY A 84 3.44 -19.54 -34.72
C GLY A 84 3.54 -19.78 -33.21
N MET A 85 3.78 -18.73 -32.40
CA MET A 85 3.70 -18.84 -30.96
C MET A 85 2.24 -18.75 -30.49
N TYR A 86 1.93 -19.44 -29.41
CA TYR A 86 0.58 -19.48 -28.81
C TYR A 86 0.65 -19.41 -27.28
N LEU A 87 -0.47 -19.03 -26.66
CA LEU A 87 -0.68 -19.13 -25.22
C LEU A 87 -1.04 -20.57 -24.86
N ASP A 88 -0.42 -21.12 -23.84
CA ASP A 88 -0.82 -22.42 -23.30
C ASP A 88 -2.14 -22.34 -22.50
N GLU A 89 -2.62 -23.46 -21.99
CA GLU A 89 -3.88 -23.53 -21.25
C GLU A 89 -3.88 -22.64 -19.99
N GLN A 90 -2.78 -22.65 -19.25
CA GLN A 90 -2.65 -21.86 -18.02
C GLN A 90 -2.56 -20.37 -18.32
N GLU A 91 -1.73 -19.97 -19.28
CA GLU A 91 -1.60 -18.58 -19.73
C GLU A 91 -2.92 -18.02 -20.27
N LEU A 92 -3.66 -18.85 -21.00
CA LEU A 92 -4.98 -18.47 -21.50
C LEU A 92 -6.02 -18.34 -20.36
N PHE A 93 -5.94 -19.20 -19.36
CA PHE A 93 -6.76 -19.12 -18.18
C PHE A 93 -6.47 -17.87 -17.35
N ASP A 94 -5.19 -17.57 -17.13
CA ASP A 94 -4.74 -16.41 -16.38
C ASP A 94 -5.14 -15.11 -17.11
N LEU A 95 -4.98 -15.08 -18.44
CA LEU A 95 -5.45 -13.97 -19.29
C LEU A 95 -6.96 -13.73 -19.11
N ARG A 96 -7.77 -14.79 -19.18
CA ARG A 96 -9.22 -14.69 -18.98
C ARG A 96 -9.55 -14.06 -17.62
N ARG A 97 -8.96 -14.60 -16.54
CA ARG A 97 -9.22 -14.13 -15.18
C ARG A 97 -8.83 -12.67 -14.98
N SER A 98 -7.66 -12.28 -15.50
CA SER A 98 -7.22 -10.88 -15.44
C SER A 98 -8.13 -9.95 -16.24
N LEU A 99 -8.56 -10.34 -17.44
CA LEU A 99 -9.50 -9.54 -18.25
C LEU A 99 -10.88 -9.44 -17.61
N GLU A 100 -11.37 -10.50 -16.96
CA GLU A 100 -12.62 -10.47 -16.17
C GLU A 100 -12.46 -9.49 -14.99
N THR A 101 -11.34 -9.54 -14.27
CA THR A 101 -11.04 -8.60 -13.17
C THR A 101 -10.99 -7.15 -13.66
N ILE A 102 -10.27 -6.88 -14.75
CA ILE A 102 -10.21 -5.52 -15.34
C ILE A 102 -11.61 -5.02 -15.71
N ARG A 103 -12.41 -5.84 -16.40
CA ARG A 103 -13.80 -5.50 -16.75
C ARG A 103 -14.65 -5.17 -15.52
N ASP A 104 -14.52 -5.98 -14.47
CA ASP A 104 -15.33 -5.85 -13.27
C ASP A 104 -14.90 -4.63 -12.43
N ILE A 105 -13.59 -4.31 -12.38
CA ILE A 105 -13.07 -3.07 -11.78
C ILE A 105 -13.58 -1.85 -12.55
N VAL A 106 -13.46 -1.84 -13.88
CA VAL A 106 -13.95 -0.72 -14.70
C VAL A 106 -15.44 -0.51 -14.50
N ARG A 107 -16.22 -1.61 -14.50
CA ARG A 107 -17.68 -1.54 -14.24
C ARG A 107 -17.99 -1.02 -12.83
N PHE A 108 -17.22 -1.45 -11.81
CA PHE A 108 -17.37 -0.97 -10.44
C PHE A 108 -17.16 0.54 -10.35
N LEU A 109 -16.05 1.04 -10.92
CA LEU A 109 -15.69 2.46 -10.88
C LEU A 109 -16.59 3.36 -11.76
N GLN A 110 -17.27 2.79 -12.76
CA GLN A 110 -18.19 3.52 -13.63
C GLN A 110 -19.61 3.62 -13.07
N LYS A 111 -19.93 2.92 -11.97
CA LYS A 111 -21.23 3.12 -11.31
C LYS A 111 -21.39 4.58 -10.90
N SER A 112 -22.56 5.12 -11.15
CA SER A 112 -23.03 6.38 -10.58
C SER A 112 -23.90 6.07 -9.36
N ASP A 113 -23.87 6.92 -8.35
CA ASP A 113 -24.84 6.83 -7.26
C ASP A 113 -26.24 7.12 -7.81
N ASP A 114 -27.13 6.15 -7.66
CA ASP A 114 -28.53 6.29 -8.11
C ASP A 114 -29.33 7.28 -7.23
N ASP A 115 -28.77 7.69 -6.09
CA ASP A 115 -29.43 8.55 -5.07
C ASP A 115 -29.07 10.05 -5.19
N GLU A 116 -28.11 10.46 -6.01
CA GLU A 116 -27.78 11.86 -6.23
C GLU A 116 -28.38 12.40 -7.53
N GLU A 117 -29.11 13.53 -7.45
CA GLU A 117 -29.80 14.20 -8.57
C GLU A 117 -28.90 14.58 -9.76
N GLU A 118 -27.57 14.47 -9.67
CA GLU A 118 -26.59 14.80 -10.72
C GLU A 118 -25.73 13.62 -11.21
N GLY A 119 -25.91 12.39 -10.71
CA GLY A 119 -25.17 11.21 -11.19
C GLY A 119 -23.65 11.31 -10.99
N ALA A 120 -23.18 12.00 -9.95
CA ALA A 120 -21.78 12.09 -9.60
C ALA A 120 -21.25 10.71 -9.15
N SER A 121 -20.04 10.37 -9.57
CA SER A 121 -19.39 9.14 -9.08
C SER A 121 -18.88 9.34 -7.67
N PRO A 122 -19.03 8.34 -6.77
CA PRO A 122 -18.44 8.39 -5.43
C PRO A 122 -16.90 8.39 -5.47
N TYR A 123 -16.30 7.95 -6.58
CA TYR A 123 -14.84 7.82 -6.77
C TYR A 123 -14.38 8.51 -8.06
N PRO A 124 -14.43 9.86 -8.15
CA PRO A 124 -14.20 10.58 -9.41
C PRO A 124 -12.77 10.45 -9.96
N CYS A 125 -11.73 10.36 -9.11
CA CYS A 125 -10.35 10.22 -9.56
C CYS A 125 -10.07 8.82 -10.09
N LEU A 126 -10.57 7.78 -9.41
CA LEU A 126 -10.46 6.39 -9.88
C LEU A 126 -11.33 6.15 -11.12
N LYS A 127 -12.50 6.76 -11.21
CA LYS A 127 -13.34 6.70 -12.42
C LYS A 127 -12.64 7.32 -13.62
N ARG A 128 -11.93 8.42 -13.45
CA ARG A 128 -11.12 9.06 -14.50
C ARG A 128 -9.99 8.15 -14.96
N LEU A 129 -9.31 7.46 -14.04
CA LEU A 129 -8.30 6.46 -14.36
C LEU A 129 -8.87 5.29 -15.19
N ALA A 130 -10.12 4.88 -14.94
CA ALA A 130 -10.81 3.82 -15.66
C ALA A 130 -11.47 4.28 -16.98
N GLY A 131 -11.51 5.58 -17.27
CA GLY A 131 -12.32 6.15 -18.35
C GLY A 131 -11.92 5.71 -19.76
N ASP A 132 -10.63 5.61 -20.02
CA ASP A 132 -10.07 5.28 -21.32
C ASP A 132 -9.67 3.80 -21.46
N ILE A 133 -10.02 2.97 -20.48
CA ILE A 133 -9.59 1.56 -20.47
C ILE A 133 -10.52 0.70 -21.31
N THR A 134 -9.92 0.05 -22.32
CA THR A 134 -10.64 -0.90 -23.17
C THR A 134 -10.89 -2.19 -22.40
N VAL A 135 -12.13 -2.62 -22.36
CA VAL A 135 -12.54 -3.94 -21.87
C VAL A 135 -12.78 -4.88 -23.06
N PHE A 136 -12.53 -6.18 -22.88
CA PHE A 136 -12.53 -7.16 -23.97
C PHE A 136 -13.59 -8.26 -23.81
N PRO A 137 -14.90 -7.94 -23.81
CA PRO A 137 -15.94 -8.94 -23.57
C PRO A 137 -15.96 -10.03 -24.64
N GLN A 138 -15.62 -9.69 -25.89
CA GLN A 138 -15.55 -10.67 -27.00
C GLN A 138 -14.39 -11.66 -26.81
N LEU A 139 -13.23 -11.20 -26.36
CA LEU A 139 -12.10 -12.09 -26.05
C LEU A 139 -12.43 -13.02 -24.89
N ILE A 140 -13.01 -12.48 -23.81
CA ILE A 140 -13.49 -13.28 -22.67
C ILE A 140 -14.49 -14.34 -23.14
N ALA A 141 -15.46 -13.98 -23.97
CA ALA A 141 -16.45 -14.91 -24.52
C ALA A 141 -15.81 -16.03 -25.36
N LYS A 142 -14.81 -15.70 -26.21
CA LYS A 142 -14.06 -16.67 -27.00
C LYS A 142 -13.27 -17.63 -26.08
N ILE A 143 -12.55 -17.10 -25.10
CA ILE A 143 -11.81 -17.93 -24.13
C ILE A 143 -12.79 -18.85 -23.37
N ASN A 144 -13.94 -18.34 -22.97
CA ASN A 144 -14.99 -19.15 -22.34
C ASN A 144 -15.56 -20.23 -23.26
N GLY A 145 -15.49 -20.05 -24.59
CA GLY A 145 -15.80 -21.11 -25.56
C GLY A 145 -14.75 -22.24 -25.57
N ILE A 146 -13.47 -21.90 -25.31
CA ILE A 146 -12.34 -22.82 -25.33
C ILE A 146 -12.15 -23.50 -23.97
N LEU A 147 -12.14 -22.71 -22.88
CA LEU A 147 -11.82 -23.19 -21.53
C LEU A 147 -13.07 -23.42 -20.67
N SER A 148 -13.01 -24.44 -19.86
CA SER A 148 -13.94 -24.67 -18.73
C SER A 148 -13.73 -23.63 -17.61
N PRO A 149 -14.62 -23.54 -16.61
CA PRO A 149 -14.42 -22.70 -15.43
C PRO A 149 -13.11 -23.00 -14.66
N TYR A 150 -12.61 -24.21 -14.79
CA TYR A 150 -11.39 -24.69 -14.12
C TYR A 150 -10.12 -24.61 -14.97
N GLY A 151 -10.16 -23.93 -16.13
CA GLY A 151 -9.01 -23.72 -17.00
C GLY A 151 -8.65 -24.91 -17.91
N LYS A 152 -9.48 -25.93 -18.02
CA LYS A 152 -9.25 -27.06 -18.93
C LYS A 152 -9.95 -26.84 -20.27
N ILE A 153 -9.31 -27.29 -21.36
CA ILE A 153 -9.91 -27.26 -22.69
C ILE A 153 -11.20 -28.07 -22.70
N LYS A 154 -12.29 -27.44 -23.12
CA LYS A 154 -13.61 -28.08 -23.23
C LYS A 154 -13.63 -29.13 -24.32
N ASP A 155 -14.41 -30.19 -24.15
CA ASP A 155 -14.57 -31.23 -25.17
C ASP A 155 -15.15 -30.67 -26.49
N ASN A 156 -15.97 -29.66 -26.38
CA ASN A 156 -16.62 -28.99 -27.51
C ASN A 156 -15.92 -27.69 -27.96
N ALA A 157 -14.66 -27.50 -27.57
CA ALA A 157 -13.86 -26.33 -28.00
C ALA A 157 -13.68 -26.28 -29.53
N SER A 158 -13.69 -27.44 -30.19
CA SER A 158 -13.88 -27.58 -31.62
C SER A 158 -14.69 -28.85 -31.94
N THR A 159 -15.29 -28.89 -33.13
CA THR A 159 -16.01 -30.09 -33.60
C THR A 159 -15.08 -31.29 -33.74
N GLU A 160 -13.85 -31.05 -34.15
CA GLU A 160 -12.83 -32.09 -34.35
C GLU A 160 -12.35 -32.64 -33.00
N LEU A 161 -12.10 -31.79 -32.01
CA LEU A 161 -11.72 -32.22 -30.66
C LEU A 161 -12.82 -33.08 -30.02
N ALA A 162 -14.08 -32.67 -30.19
CA ALA A 162 -15.22 -33.44 -29.71
C ALA A 162 -15.34 -34.81 -30.38
N ARG A 163 -14.98 -34.92 -31.68
CA ARG A 163 -14.92 -36.20 -32.39
C ARG A 163 -13.82 -37.09 -31.83
N ILE A 164 -12.61 -36.56 -31.72
CA ILE A 164 -11.42 -37.25 -31.24
C ILE A 164 -11.66 -37.79 -29.81
N ARG A 165 -12.13 -36.95 -28.88
CA ARG A 165 -12.39 -37.39 -27.49
C ARG A 165 -13.49 -38.44 -27.37
N ARG A 166 -14.56 -38.35 -28.19
CA ARG A 166 -15.59 -39.41 -28.24
C ARG A 166 -15.03 -40.72 -28.75
N GLU A 167 -14.23 -40.69 -29.82
CA GLU A 167 -13.58 -41.87 -30.37
C GLU A 167 -12.59 -42.48 -29.36
N LEU A 168 -11.82 -41.66 -28.67
CA LEU A 168 -10.88 -42.07 -27.63
C LEU A 168 -11.62 -42.75 -26.48
N ALA A 169 -12.68 -42.16 -25.95
CA ALA A 169 -13.52 -42.75 -24.89
C ALA A 169 -14.18 -44.06 -25.34
N SER A 170 -14.64 -44.13 -26.59
CA SER A 170 -15.24 -45.34 -27.17
C SER A 170 -14.21 -46.48 -27.29
N THR A 171 -12.99 -46.15 -27.78
CA THR A 171 -11.87 -47.09 -27.95
C THR A 171 -11.39 -47.61 -26.59
N MET A 172 -11.21 -46.72 -25.60
CA MET A 172 -10.90 -47.14 -24.21
C MET A 172 -11.96 -48.05 -23.61
N GLY A 173 -13.24 -47.75 -23.81
CA GLY A 173 -14.34 -48.61 -23.37
C GLY A 173 -14.37 -49.96 -24.10
N SER A 174 -13.91 -50.03 -25.35
CA SER A 174 -13.81 -51.30 -26.11
C SER A 174 -12.69 -52.20 -25.58
N ILE A 175 -11.54 -51.62 -25.22
CA ILE A 175 -10.41 -52.37 -24.65
C ILE A 175 -10.86 -53.12 -23.38
N SER A 176 -11.52 -52.45 -22.45
CA SER A 176 -11.98 -53.07 -21.22
C SER A 176 -12.95 -54.26 -21.47
N ARG A 177 -13.83 -54.09 -22.44
CA ARG A 177 -14.78 -55.17 -22.83
C ARG A 177 -14.07 -56.33 -23.50
N SER A 178 -13.20 -56.07 -24.49
CA SER A 178 -12.41 -57.10 -25.19
C SER A 178 -11.50 -57.85 -24.24
N LEU A 179 -10.80 -57.14 -23.36
CA LEU A 179 -9.90 -57.73 -22.38
C LEU A 179 -10.64 -58.68 -21.41
N ASN A 180 -11.80 -58.21 -20.87
CA ASN A 180 -12.64 -59.03 -19.99
C ASN A 180 -13.21 -60.24 -20.74
N SER A 181 -13.56 -60.13 -22.00
CA SER A 181 -14.02 -61.26 -22.83
C SER A 181 -12.90 -62.27 -23.03
N ILE A 182 -11.71 -61.82 -23.43
CA ILE A 182 -10.52 -62.69 -23.63
C ILE A 182 -10.13 -63.36 -22.32
N LEU A 183 -10.14 -62.60 -21.21
CA LEU A 183 -9.84 -63.16 -19.89
C LEU A 183 -10.83 -64.23 -19.48
N ARG A 184 -12.14 -64.03 -19.64
CA ARG A 184 -13.17 -65.03 -19.35
C ARG A 184 -13.00 -66.28 -20.20
N ASN A 185 -12.72 -66.14 -21.48
CA ASN A 185 -12.44 -67.27 -22.38
C ASN A 185 -11.19 -68.03 -21.92
N ALA A 186 -10.10 -67.33 -21.61
CA ALA A 186 -8.87 -67.93 -21.11
C ALA A 186 -9.06 -68.64 -19.75
N GLN A 187 -9.91 -68.10 -18.87
CA GLN A 187 -10.29 -68.71 -17.61
C GLN A 187 -11.14 -69.97 -17.83
N SER A 188 -12.07 -69.95 -18.79
CA SER A 188 -12.91 -71.10 -19.11
C SER A 188 -12.13 -72.25 -19.74
N GLU A 189 -11.08 -71.96 -20.48
CA GLU A 189 -10.16 -72.88 -21.11
C GLU A 189 -9.05 -73.38 -20.17
N GLY A 190 -9.00 -72.88 -18.93
CA GLY A 190 -7.94 -73.21 -17.98
C GLY A 190 -6.55 -72.66 -18.31
N VAL A 191 -6.47 -71.67 -19.19
CA VAL A 191 -5.23 -70.99 -19.56
C VAL A 191 -4.78 -69.99 -18.49
N VAL A 192 -5.73 -69.43 -17.76
CA VAL A 192 -5.52 -68.47 -16.67
C VAL A 192 -6.42 -68.89 -15.49
N ASP A 193 -5.93 -68.75 -14.26
CA ASP A 193 -6.69 -69.05 -13.06
C ASP A 193 -7.92 -68.13 -12.88
N LYS A 194 -8.96 -68.61 -12.21
CA LYS A 194 -10.24 -67.89 -12.11
C LYS A 194 -10.18 -66.57 -11.32
N ASP A 195 -9.17 -66.43 -10.48
CA ASP A 195 -8.89 -65.26 -9.63
C ASP A 195 -7.99 -64.22 -10.27
N VAL A 196 -7.42 -64.52 -11.44
CA VAL A 196 -6.56 -63.58 -12.19
C VAL A 196 -7.38 -62.43 -12.74
N THR A 197 -6.87 -61.22 -12.55
CA THR A 197 -7.41 -59.96 -13.12
C THR A 197 -6.38 -59.32 -14.01
N PRO A 198 -6.81 -58.49 -15.01
CA PRO A 198 -5.89 -57.71 -15.81
C PRO A 198 -5.06 -56.79 -14.94
N THR A 199 -3.78 -56.63 -15.26
CA THR A 199 -2.85 -55.76 -14.55
C THR A 199 -2.25 -54.72 -15.50
N MET A 200 -1.82 -53.59 -14.95
CA MET A 200 -1.15 -52.55 -15.70
C MET A 200 0.38 -52.77 -15.72
N ARG A 201 0.98 -52.81 -16.90
CA ARG A 201 2.44 -52.84 -17.10
C ARG A 201 2.81 -51.83 -18.18
N ASP A 202 3.75 -50.92 -17.86
CA ASP A 202 4.20 -49.84 -18.75
C ASP A 202 3.05 -49.06 -19.43
N GLY A 203 1.98 -48.80 -18.66
CA GLY A 203 0.82 -48.08 -19.19
C GLY A 203 -0.11 -48.90 -20.07
N ARG A 204 0.05 -50.26 -20.12
CA ARG A 204 -0.76 -51.18 -20.91
C ARG A 204 -1.47 -52.19 -20.01
N LEU A 205 -2.70 -52.47 -20.36
CA LEU A 205 -3.45 -53.54 -19.71
C LEU A 205 -3.02 -54.91 -20.27
N VAL A 206 -2.51 -55.76 -19.43
CA VAL A 206 -2.00 -57.10 -19.77
C VAL A 206 -2.66 -58.18 -18.94
N ILE A 207 -2.66 -59.41 -19.50
CA ILE A 207 -3.13 -60.60 -18.80
C ILE A 207 -1.92 -61.38 -18.28
N PRO A 208 -1.79 -61.64 -16.99
CA PRO A 208 -0.75 -62.50 -16.45
C PRO A 208 -1.05 -63.96 -16.78
N VAL A 209 -0.11 -64.67 -17.40
CA VAL A 209 -0.26 -66.07 -17.89
C VAL A 209 0.96 -66.89 -17.49
N ALA A 210 0.78 -68.18 -17.20
CA ALA A 210 1.90 -69.08 -17.00
C ALA A 210 2.74 -69.24 -18.29
N PRO A 211 4.09 -69.26 -18.26
CA PRO A 211 4.96 -69.30 -19.45
C PRO A 211 4.65 -70.48 -20.39
N ALA A 212 4.27 -71.60 -19.82
CA ALA A 212 3.92 -72.80 -20.60
C ALA A 212 2.67 -72.62 -21.49
N LEU A 213 1.76 -71.69 -21.08
CA LEU A 213 0.49 -71.42 -21.75
C LEU A 213 0.50 -70.14 -22.58
N LYS A 214 1.64 -69.45 -22.68
CA LYS A 214 1.77 -68.14 -23.37
C LYS A 214 1.30 -68.14 -24.82
N ARG A 215 1.39 -69.30 -25.50
CA ARG A 215 0.96 -69.42 -26.92
C ARG A 215 -0.55 -69.57 -27.11
N LYS A 216 -1.29 -69.79 -26.00
CA LYS A 216 -2.75 -69.90 -26.04
C LYS A 216 -3.48 -68.55 -26.16
N ILE A 217 -2.85 -67.47 -25.72
CA ILE A 217 -3.34 -66.09 -25.94
C ILE A 217 -2.49 -65.48 -27.05
N ARG A 218 -3.15 -65.12 -28.15
CA ARG A 218 -2.46 -64.36 -29.24
C ARG A 218 -2.21 -62.93 -28.75
N GLY A 219 -0.95 -62.48 -28.81
CA GLY A 219 -0.60 -61.16 -28.34
C GLY A 219 0.91 -60.95 -28.22
N ILE A 220 1.28 -59.82 -27.65
CA ILE A 220 2.64 -59.41 -27.40
C ILE A 220 2.99 -59.62 -25.93
N VAL A 221 4.13 -60.27 -25.68
CA VAL A 221 4.68 -60.41 -24.31
C VAL A 221 5.43 -59.10 -24.00
N HIS A 222 5.02 -58.40 -22.97
CA HIS A 222 5.63 -57.15 -22.53
C HIS A 222 6.64 -57.31 -21.41
N ASP A 223 6.39 -58.26 -20.51
CA ASP A 223 7.20 -58.43 -19.31
C ASP A 223 7.11 -59.88 -18.78
N GLU A 224 8.12 -60.24 -17.97
CA GLU A 224 8.10 -61.48 -17.20
C GLU A 224 8.30 -61.17 -15.73
N SER A 225 7.64 -61.93 -14.86
CA SER A 225 7.84 -61.78 -13.41
C SER A 225 9.30 -62.09 -13.04
N ALA A 226 9.85 -61.43 -12.00
CA ALA A 226 11.21 -61.67 -11.53
C ALA A 226 11.52 -63.16 -11.22
N SER A 227 10.53 -63.95 -10.95
CA SER A 227 10.63 -65.42 -10.72
C SER A 227 10.52 -66.24 -12.00
N GLY A 228 10.26 -65.65 -13.16
CA GLY A 228 9.99 -66.34 -14.43
C GLY A 228 8.72 -67.17 -14.46
N LYS A 229 7.87 -67.08 -13.43
CA LYS A 229 6.65 -67.91 -13.30
C LYS A 229 5.42 -67.33 -13.99
N THR A 230 5.47 -66.05 -14.39
CA THR A 230 4.34 -65.33 -15.00
C THR A 230 4.85 -64.49 -16.16
N VAL A 231 4.16 -64.55 -17.26
CA VAL A 231 4.37 -63.70 -18.46
C VAL A 231 3.19 -62.78 -18.62
N PHE A 232 3.43 -61.53 -18.89
CA PHE A 232 2.41 -60.52 -19.08
C PHE A 232 2.14 -60.31 -20.57
N ILE A 233 0.94 -60.72 -21.02
CA ILE A 233 0.58 -60.72 -22.45
C ILE A 233 -0.45 -59.62 -22.70
N GLU A 234 -0.17 -58.74 -23.66
CA GLU A 234 -1.16 -57.84 -24.25
C GLU A 234 -1.82 -58.60 -25.43
N PRO A 235 -3.12 -58.90 -25.38
CA PRO A 235 -3.81 -59.61 -26.46
C PRO A 235 -3.79 -58.81 -27.76
N ALA A 236 -3.74 -59.47 -28.92
CA ALA A 236 -3.61 -58.84 -30.23
C ALA A 236 -4.70 -57.79 -30.52
N GLU A 237 -5.94 -58.09 -30.13
CA GLU A 237 -7.09 -57.18 -30.27
C GLU A 237 -6.95 -55.92 -29.39
N VAL A 238 -6.25 -56.02 -28.26
CA VAL A 238 -5.95 -54.92 -27.36
C VAL A 238 -4.78 -54.07 -27.89
N VAL A 239 -3.78 -54.69 -28.56
CA VAL A 239 -2.66 -54.01 -29.18
C VAL A 239 -3.14 -52.99 -30.23
N GLU A 240 -4.03 -53.36 -31.13
CA GLU A 240 -4.58 -52.45 -32.14
C GLU A 240 -5.33 -51.31 -31.52
N ALA A 241 -6.16 -51.58 -30.49
CA ALA A 241 -6.90 -50.53 -29.79
C ALA A 241 -5.97 -49.60 -29.01
N ASN A 242 -4.92 -50.11 -28.34
CA ASN A 242 -3.92 -49.25 -27.68
C ASN A 242 -3.12 -48.39 -28.66
N ASN A 243 -2.78 -48.90 -29.85
CA ASN A 243 -2.12 -48.10 -30.90
C ASN A 243 -3.06 -46.99 -31.37
N ARG A 244 -4.38 -47.32 -31.55
CA ARG A 244 -5.37 -46.32 -31.94
C ARG A 244 -5.54 -45.23 -30.88
N ILE A 245 -5.49 -45.57 -29.59
CA ILE A 245 -5.49 -44.58 -28.50
C ILE A 245 -4.33 -43.63 -28.60
N ARG A 246 -3.10 -44.15 -28.81
CA ARG A 246 -1.90 -43.28 -28.97
C ARG A 246 -2.00 -42.35 -30.16
N GLU A 247 -2.55 -42.84 -31.28
CA GLU A 247 -2.79 -41.98 -32.45
C GLU A 247 -3.78 -40.86 -32.10
N LEU A 248 -4.91 -41.22 -31.43
CA LEU A 248 -5.94 -40.29 -31.02
C LEU A 248 -5.44 -39.27 -29.96
N GLU A 249 -4.57 -39.71 -29.03
CA GLU A 249 -3.92 -38.80 -28.06
C GLU A 249 -2.97 -37.81 -28.79
N GLY A 250 -2.28 -38.30 -29.83
CA GLY A 250 -1.45 -37.45 -30.70
C GLY A 250 -2.29 -36.45 -31.51
N ASP A 251 -3.43 -36.89 -32.04
CA ASP A 251 -4.40 -36.05 -32.74
C ASP A 251 -5.01 -35.00 -31.79
N GLU A 252 -5.39 -35.40 -30.57
CA GLU A 252 -5.89 -34.51 -29.54
C GLU A 252 -4.90 -33.38 -29.25
N ARG A 253 -3.61 -33.70 -29.00
CA ARG A 253 -2.58 -32.71 -28.77
C ARG A 253 -2.42 -31.74 -29.93
N ARG A 254 -2.42 -32.25 -31.18
CA ARG A 254 -2.34 -31.41 -32.38
C ARG A 254 -3.53 -30.48 -32.52
N GLU A 255 -4.72 -30.96 -32.23
CA GLU A 255 -5.95 -30.18 -32.30
C GLU A 255 -5.99 -29.11 -31.22
N ILE A 256 -5.56 -29.43 -29.97
CA ILE A 256 -5.42 -28.43 -28.88
C ILE A 256 -4.45 -27.32 -29.28
N ILE A 257 -3.27 -27.66 -29.78
CA ILE A 257 -2.28 -26.69 -30.24
C ILE A 257 -2.89 -25.81 -31.36
N ARG A 258 -3.64 -26.39 -32.29
CA ARG A 258 -4.31 -25.65 -33.35
C ARG A 258 -5.32 -24.65 -32.79
N ILE A 259 -6.16 -25.06 -31.84
CA ILE A 259 -7.15 -24.19 -31.19
C ILE A 259 -6.45 -23.00 -30.49
N LEU A 260 -5.40 -23.28 -29.71
CA LEU A 260 -4.64 -22.27 -28.99
C LEU A 260 -3.91 -21.31 -29.92
N THR A 261 -3.37 -21.84 -31.04
CA THR A 261 -2.70 -21.03 -32.06
C THR A 261 -3.71 -20.13 -32.80
N ASP A 262 -4.86 -20.67 -33.19
CA ASP A 262 -5.93 -19.90 -33.84
C ASP A 262 -6.43 -18.76 -32.97
N PHE A 263 -6.62 -19.01 -31.66
CA PHE A 263 -6.96 -17.97 -30.70
C PHE A 263 -5.86 -16.92 -30.59
N SER A 264 -4.60 -17.34 -30.45
CA SER A 264 -3.46 -16.43 -30.32
C SER A 264 -3.29 -15.54 -31.57
N ASN A 265 -3.55 -16.10 -32.77
CA ASN A 265 -3.58 -15.33 -34.01
C ASN A 265 -4.65 -14.25 -34.00
N GLN A 266 -5.83 -14.55 -33.46
CA GLN A 266 -6.94 -13.58 -33.34
C GLN A 266 -6.66 -12.52 -32.27
N LEU A 267 -5.88 -12.84 -31.24
CA LEU A 267 -5.50 -11.91 -30.18
C LEU A 267 -4.41 -10.92 -30.61
N ARG A 268 -3.51 -11.30 -31.53
CA ARG A 268 -2.34 -10.49 -31.95
C ARG A 268 -2.65 -9.03 -32.27
N PRO A 269 -3.68 -8.70 -33.05
CA PRO A 269 -4.00 -7.30 -33.37
C PRO A 269 -4.33 -6.45 -32.11
N SER A 270 -4.84 -7.08 -31.06
CA SER A 270 -5.30 -6.41 -29.84
C SER A 270 -4.27 -6.42 -28.70
N ILE A 271 -3.08 -7.00 -28.92
CA ILE A 271 -2.09 -7.15 -27.83
C ILE A 271 -1.70 -5.79 -27.22
N SER A 272 -1.55 -4.75 -28.03
CA SER A 272 -1.19 -3.42 -27.53
C SER A 272 -2.24 -2.86 -26.59
N ASP A 273 -3.51 -3.00 -26.95
CA ASP A 273 -4.64 -2.51 -26.13
C ASP A 273 -4.80 -3.35 -24.87
N VAL A 274 -4.60 -4.67 -24.97
CA VAL A 274 -4.59 -5.56 -23.79
C VAL A 274 -3.45 -5.18 -22.84
N LEU A 275 -2.26 -4.87 -23.35
CA LEU A 275 -1.15 -4.43 -22.50
C LEU A 275 -1.44 -3.11 -21.78
N LEU A 276 -2.14 -2.15 -22.43
CA LEU A 276 -2.59 -0.92 -21.76
C LEU A 276 -3.57 -1.22 -20.61
N SER A 277 -4.45 -2.20 -20.79
CA SER A 277 -5.34 -2.63 -19.71
C SER A 277 -4.59 -3.30 -18.54
N TYR A 278 -3.45 -3.93 -18.80
CA TYR A 278 -2.56 -4.44 -17.75
C TYR A 278 -1.80 -3.33 -17.01
N GLU A 279 -1.48 -2.21 -17.67
CA GLU A 279 -0.94 -1.02 -16.99
C GLU A 279 -1.96 -0.43 -16.01
N PHE A 280 -3.23 -0.40 -16.40
CA PHE A 280 -4.32 -0.03 -15.50
C PHE A 280 -4.43 -1.00 -14.31
N LEU A 281 -4.37 -2.31 -14.56
CA LEU A 281 -4.42 -3.32 -13.49
C LEU A 281 -3.26 -3.16 -12.50
N ALA A 282 -2.06 -2.86 -13.02
CA ALA A 282 -0.88 -2.56 -12.21
C ALA A 282 -1.08 -1.33 -11.32
N GLU A 283 -1.67 -0.26 -11.89
CA GLU A 283 -1.94 0.97 -11.16
C GLU A 283 -2.98 0.77 -10.05
N ILE A 284 -4.03 0.01 -10.32
CA ILE A 284 -5.05 -0.33 -9.31
C ILE A 284 -4.44 -1.17 -8.15
N ASP A 285 -3.60 -2.16 -8.45
CA ASP A 285 -2.91 -2.95 -7.42
C ASP A 285 -2.00 -2.05 -6.56
N PHE A 286 -1.29 -1.14 -7.19
CA PHE A 286 -0.42 -0.17 -6.52
C PHE A 286 -1.20 0.81 -5.63
N ILE A 287 -2.29 1.40 -6.14
CA ILE A 287 -3.16 2.31 -5.35
C ILE A 287 -3.77 1.54 -4.17
N ARG A 288 -4.23 0.31 -4.40
CA ARG A 288 -4.74 -0.57 -3.34
C ARG A 288 -3.67 -0.83 -2.26
N ALA A 289 -2.45 -1.14 -2.65
CA ALA A 289 -1.34 -1.36 -1.71
C ALA A 289 -1.06 -0.12 -0.86
N LYS A 290 -1.07 1.08 -1.47
CA LYS A 290 -0.96 2.36 -0.76
C LYS A 290 -2.11 2.58 0.22
N ALA A 291 -3.35 2.28 -0.18
CA ALA A 291 -4.52 2.42 0.67
C ALA A 291 -4.46 1.49 1.89
N LEU A 292 -4.11 0.22 1.71
CA LEU A 292 -3.91 -0.72 2.81
C LEU A 292 -2.77 -0.31 3.76
N PHE A 293 -1.72 0.30 3.21
CA PHE A 293 -0.65 0.85 4.02
C PHE A 293 -1.12 2.08 4.81
N ALA A 294 -1.89 2.96 4.18
CA ALA A 294 -2.49 4.12 4.84
C ALA A 294 -3.39 3.71 6.02
N GLU A 295 -4.24 2.70 5.86
CA GLU A 295 -5.03 2.15 6.98
C GLU A 295 -4.14 1.64 8.12
N GLN A 296 -3.07 0.92 7.80
CA GLN A 296 -2.15 0.36 8.79
C GLN A 296 -1.47 1.43 9.65
N ILE A 297 -1.15 2.59 9.07
CA ILE A 297 -0.47 3.70 9.76
C ILE A 297 -1.43 4.80 10.20
N SER A 298 -2.73 4.67 9.94
CA SER A 298 -3.75 5.73 10.11
C SER A 298 -3.40 6.99 9.33
N GLY A 299 -2.94 6.80 8.08
CA GLY A 299 -2.56 7.87 7.17
C GLY A 299 -3.78 8.57 6.57
N LEU A 300 -3.68 9.88 6.38
CA LEU A 300 -4.70 10.70 5.76
C LEU A 300 -4.06 11.71 4.78
N LYS A 301 -4.89 12.33 3.95
CA LYS A 301 -4.51 13.46 3.10
C LYS A 301 -4.62 14.75 3.92
N PRO A 302 -3.52 15.49 4.19
CA PRO A 302 -3.60 16.82 4.78
C PRO A 302 -4.17 17.83 3.77
N ALA A 303 -4.53 19.02 4.25
CA ALA A 303 -4.86 20.13 3.35
C ALA A 303 -3.61 20.52 2.56
N LEU A 304 -3.64 20.25 1.24
CA LEU A 304 -2.52 20.55 0.35
C LEU A 304 -2.55 22.00 -0.11
N GLU A 305 -1.38 22.65 -0.10
CA GLU A 305 -1.23 24.03 -0.59
C GLU A 305 -0.10 24.13 -1.61
N ASN A 306 -0.33 24.84 -2.71
CA ASN A 306 0.69 25.06 -3.74
C ASN A 306 1.67 26.18 -3.34
N LYS A 307 2.25 26.02 -2.16
CA LYS A 307 3.31 26.87 -1.61
C LYS A 307 4.21 26.03 -0.70
N GLN A 308 5.30 26.60 -0.22
CA GLN A 308 6.18 25.95 0.75
C GLN A 308 5.62 26.18 2.16
N LEU A 309 5.17 25.10 2.79
CA LEU A 309 4.54 25.12 4.11
C LEU A 309 4.67 23.77 4.79
N LEU A 310 4.98 23.76 6.06
CA LEU A 310 4.76 22.65 6.97
C LEU A 310 3.97 23.21 8.16
N ASP A 311 2.71 22.83 8.29
CA ASP A 311 1.89 23.10 9.47
C ASP A 311 1.24 21.79 9.87
N TRP A 312 2.02 20.97 10.56
CA TRP A 312 1.67 19.61 10.90
C TRP A 312 1.33 19.47 12.38
N THR A 313 0.19 18.91 12.62
CA THR A 313 -0.30 18.59 13.97
C THR A 313 -0.31 17.08 14.13
N MET A 314 0.25 16.60 15.23
CA MET A 314 0.28 15.18 15.61
C MET A 314 0.88 14.28 14.53
N ALA A 315 1.90 14.74 13.82
CA ALA A 315 2.60 13.93 12.81
C ALA A 315 3.39 12.79 13.47
N VAL A 316 3.27 11.58 12.93
CA VAL A 316 3.86 10.36 13.51
C VAL A 316 4.81 9.72 12.51
N HIS A 317 6.00 9.30 12.97
CA HIS A 317 6.93 8.54 12.15
C HIS A 317 6.40 7.11 11.93
N PRO A 318 6.01 6.71 10.72
CA PRO A 318 5.28 5.46 10.48
C PRO A 318 6.09 4.21 10.87
N LEU A 319 7.37 4.15 10.53
CA LEU A 319 8.21 3.00 10.90
C LEU A 319 8.41 2.88 12.41
N LEU A 320 8.53 4.01 13.11
CA LEU A 320 8.62 4.04 14.56
C LEU A 320 7.29 3.61 15.20
N GLN A 321 6.16 4.06 14.63
CA GLN A 321 4.82 3.63 15.04
C GLN A 321 4.67 2.12 14.95
N LEU A 322 5.01 1.53 13.81
CA LEU A 322 4.92 0.08 13.60
C LEU A 322 5.87 -0.71 14.52
N SER A 323 7.07 -0.18 14.77
CA SER A 323 8.05 -0.80 15.66
C SER A 323 7.60 -0.77 17.13
N LEU A 324 7.15 0.38 17.62
CA LEU A 324 6.71 0.55 19.01
C LEU A 324 5.39 -0.16 19.29
N ALA A 325 4.49 -0.25 18.32
CA ALA A 325 3.23 -0.97 18.44
C ALA A 325 3.45 -2.46 18.76
N LYS A 326 4.51 -3.08 18.23
CA LYS A 326 4.90 -4.46 18.55
C LYS A 326 5.24 -4.66 20.04
N HIS A 327 5.60 -3.59 20.74
CA HIS A 327 5.94 -3.58 22.16
C HIS A 327 4.87 -2.91 23.04
N GLY A 328 3.67 -2.65 22.47
CA GLY A 328 2.57 -1.99 23.18
C GLY A 328 2.85 -0.53 23.57
N LYS A 329 3.85 0.11 22.95
CA LYS A 329 4.21 1.52 23.19
C LYS A 329 3.65 2.41 22.08
N LYS A 330 3.36 3.66 22.44
CA LYS A 330 2.92 4.69 21.50
C LYS A 330 4.07 5.63 21.16
N VAL A 331 4.08 6.14 19.92
CA VAL A 331 4.98 7.23 19.50
C VAL A 331 4.45 8.54 20.06
N VAL A 332 5.36 9.40 20.48
CA VAL A 332 5.03 10.81 20.77
C VAL A 332 4.94 11.54 19.44
N PRO A 333 3.80 12.12 19.11
CA PRO A 333 3.62 12.82 17.83
C PRO A 333 4.40 14.13 17.79
N LEU A 334 4.68 14.59 16.57
CA LEU A 334 5.40 15.82 16.26
C LEU A 334 4.41 16.89 15.82
N ASP A 335 4.46 18.06 16.49
CA ASP A 335 3.85 19.30 16.02
C ASP A 335 4.96 20.20 15.49
N ILE A 336 4.84 20.65 14.22
CA ILE A 336 5.85 21.49 13.57
C ILE A 336 5.20 22.51 12.65
N GLU A 337 5.68 23.75 12.70
CA GLU A 337 5.24 24.83 11.83
C GLU A 337 6.45 25.49 11.17
N LEU A 338 6.46 25.50 9.82
CA LEU A 338 7.36 26.28 8.98
C LEU A 338 6.52 27.03 7.94
N ASN A 339 6.70 28.34 7.87
CA ASN A 339 5.97 29.22 6.95
C ASN A 339 6.89 30.32 6.40
N GLU A 340 6.39 31.24 5.59
CA GLU A 340 7.18 32.31 4.99
C GLU A 340 7.93 33.19 6.00
N LYS A 341 7.39 33.31 7.23
CA LYS A 341 8.02 34.11 8.30
C LYS A 341 9.02 33.34 9.14
N GLN A 342 8.83 32.02 9.24
CA GLN A 342 9.63 31.10 10.03
C GLN A 342 10.01 29.91 9.16
N ARG A 343 11.02 30.09 8.29
CA ARG A 343 11.40 29.11 7.27
C ARG A 343 12.37 28.06 7.78
N ILE A 344 13.29 28.44 8.66
CA ILE A 344 14.34 27.55 9.19
C ILE A 344 14.12 27.39 10.70
N LEU A 345 13.93 26.14 11.13
CA LEU A 345 13.82 25.77 12.53
C LEU A 345 15.14 25.21 13.03
N ILE A 346 15.71 25.83 14.06
CA ILE A 346 16.91 25.34 14.76
C ILE A 346 16.48 24.60 16.01
N ILE A 347 16.63 23.27 16.00
CA ILE A 347 16.27 22.41 17.13
C ILE A 347 17.49 22.21 18.03
N SER A 348 17.33 22.51 19.32
CA SER A 348 18.31 22.24 20.35
C SER A 348 17.71 21.42 21.49
N GLY A 349 18.57 20.82 22.32
CA GLY A 349 18.15 19.94 23.40
C GLY A 349 19.11 18.76 23.60
N PRO A 350 18.82 17.83 24.52
CA PRO A 350 19.65 16.66 24.77
C PRO A 350 19.71 15.72 23.55
N ASN A 351 20.83 14.98 23.38
CA ASN A 351 20.98 14.05 22.25
C ASN A 351 19.90 12.94 22.27
N ALA A 352 19.60 12.40 23.45
CA ALA A 352 18.53 11.42 23.63
C ALA A 352 17.11 12.03 23.55
N GLY A 353 16.96 13.33 23.23
CA GLY A 353 15.68 14.03 23.18
C GLY A 353 14.83 13.78 21.93
N GLY A 354 15.38 13.08 20.92
CA GLY A 354 14.65 12.76 19.69
C GLY A 354 14.85 13.75 18.54
N LYS A 355 15.89 14.59 18.57
CA LYS A 355 16.19 15.59 17.51
C LYS A 355 16.29 14.96 16.12
N SER A 356 17.13 13.93 15.98
CA SER A 356 17.34 13.24 14.70
C SER A 356 16.08 12.49 14.24
N VAL A 357 15.26 12.00 15.19
CA VAL A 357 13.96 11.39 14.85
C VAL A 357 13.00 12.44 14.29
N CYS A 358 12.98 13.65 14.86
CA CYS A 358 12.19 14.77 14.34
C CYS A 358 12.58 15.09 12.88
N LEU A 359 13.87 15.24 12.58
CA LEU A 359 14.38 15.44 11.23
C LEU A 359 13.96 14.34 10.25
N LYS A 360 14.17 13.07 10.66
CA LYS A 360 13.77 11.91 9.85
C LYS A 360 12.26 11.86 9.63
N THR A 361 11.48 12.23 10.63
CA THR A 361 10.01 12.30 10.50
C THR A 361 9.62 13.32 9.45
N VAL A 362 10.18 14.52 9.49
CA VAL A 362 9.92 15.57 8.50
C VAL A 362 10.32 15.11 7.09
N GLY A 363 11.52 14.57 6.95
CA GLY A 363 12.02 14.09 5.65
C GLY A 363 11.18 12.95 5.08
N LEU A 364 10.88 11.95 5.89
CA LEU A 364 10.11 10.79 5.46
C LEU A 364 8.66 11.16 5.08
N LEU A 365 7.96 11.91 5.93
CA LEU A 365 6.58 12.27 5.67
C LEU A 365 6.43 13.19 4.46
N GLN A 366 7.33 14.18 4.30
CA GLN A 366 7.31 15.05 3.13
C GLN A 366 7.60 14.28 1.84
N TYR A 367 8.55 13.35 1.89
CA TYR A 367 8.87 12.49 0.74
C TYR A 367 7.73 11.53 0.40
N MET A 368 7.10 10.92 1.42
CA MET A 368 5.91 10.08 1.26
C MET A 368 4.75 10.85 0.60
N LEU A 369 4.45 12.04 1.12
CA LEU A 369 3.38 12.90 0.60
C LEU A 369 3.57 13.19 -0.89
N GLN A 370 4.77 13.63 -1.28
CA GLN A 370 5.09 13.97 -2.67
C GLN A 370 5.34 12.75 -3.57
N SER A 371 5.40 11.55 -3.00
CA SER A 371 5.33 10.27 -3.71
C SER A 371 3.89 9.72 -3.82
N GLY A 372 2.89 10.48 -3.36
CA GLY A 372 1.47 10.11 -3.41
C GLY A 372 1.08 9.06 -2.38
N LEU A 373 1.63 9.14 -1.16
CA LEU A 373 1.25 8.31 -0.01
C LEU A 373 0.55 9.16 1.04
N LEU A 374 -0.52 8.65 1.61
CA LEU A 374 -1.18 9.26 2.78
C LEU A 374 -0.26 9.14 3.99
N ILE A 375 -0.27 10.16 4.84
CA ILE A 375 0.68 10.29 5.95
C ILE A 375 -0.03 10.37 7.31
N PRO A 376 0.54 9.77 8.37
CA PRO A 376 -0.09 9.74 9.69
C PRO A 376 0.09 11.08 10.41
N MET A 377 -0.98 11.88 10.43
CA MET A 377 -1.07 13.16 11.15
C MET A 377 -2.53 13.50 11.43
N HIS A 378 -2.78 14.64 12.05
CA HIS A 378 -4.13 15.12 12.29
C HIS A 378 -4.72 15.78 11.03
N GLU A 379 -6.01 15.64 10.81
CA GLU A 379 -6.75 16.21 9.65
C GLU A 379 -6.62 17.73 9.47
N ARG A 380 -6.33 18.46 10.57
CA ARG A 380 -6.11 19.91 10.54
C ARG A 380 -4.75 20.32 9.97
N SER A 381 -3.91 19.37 9.64
CA SER A 381 -2.57 19.65 9.12
C SER A 381 -2.63 20.21 7.72
N HIS A 382 -1.75 21.18 7.45
CA HIS A 382 -1.53 21.74 6.13
C HIS A 382 -0.13 21.37 5.65
N ALA A 383 0.00 21.02 4.38
CA ALA A 383 1.27 20.62 3.80
C ALA A 383 1.48 21.32 2.45
N GLY A 384 2.68 21.85 2.27
CA GLY A 384 3.12 22.42 1.01
C GLY A 384 3.93 21.46 0.17
N ILE A 385 4.29 21.89 -1.04
CA ILE A 385 5.07 21.14 -2.01
C ILE A 385 6.44 21.77 -2.18
N PHE A 386 7.50 20.97 -2.06
CA PHE A 386 8.88 21.38 -2.26
C PHE A 386 9.42 20.85 -3.59
N SER A 387 10.25 21.66 -4.28
CA SER A 387 10.88 21.22 -5.53
C SER A 387 12.10 20.32 -5.30
N SER A 388 12.67 20.40 -4.10
CA SER A 388 13.84 19.60 -3.74
C SER A 388 13.93 19.39 -2.23
N ILE A 389 14.47 18.23 -1.86
CA ILE A 389 14.77 17.91 -0.45
C ILE A 389 16.24 17.50 -0.37
N PHE A 390 16.95 18.13 0.56
CA PHE A 390 18.34 17.85 0.84
C PHE A 390 18.47 17.39 2.28
N ILE A 391 19.20 16.31 2.49
CA ILE A 391 19.47 15.82 3.85
C ILE A 391 20.97 15.65 4.11
N ASP A 392 21.34 15.93 5.34
CA ASP A 392 22.64 15.63 5.91
C ASP A 392 22.41 15.00 7.29
N ILE A 393 22.18 13.71 7.32
CA ILE A 393 21.77 12.94 8.51
C ILE A 393 22.63 11.66 8.60
N GLY A 394 23.18 11.41 9.79
CA GLY A 394 23.98 10.24 10.11
C GLY A 394 25.45 10.39 9.77
N ASP A 395 26.28 9.58 10.44
CA ASP A 395 27.72 9.54 10.20
C ASP A 395 28.02 8.78 8.91
N GLU A 396 28.56 9.46 7.91
CA GLU A 396 29.14 8.82 6.72
C GLU A 396 30.53 8.24 7.08
N GLN A 397 30.54 7.21 7.89
CA GLN A 397 31.73 6.36 8.08
C GLN A 397 31.73 5.27 6.99
N SER A 398 32.04 5.63 5.77
CA SER A 398 32.45 4.62 4.79
C SER A 398 33.94 4.35 4.95
N ILE A 399 34.29 3.11 5.15
CA ILE A 399 35.70 2.65 5.20
C ILE A 399 36.39 2.88 3.84
N GLU A 400 35.62 3.13 2.80
CA GLU A 400 36.07 3.30 1.41
C GLU A 400 36.38 4.78 1.04
N ASP A 401 35.82 5.77 1.77
CA ASP A 401 36.10 7.18 1.57
C ASP A 401 37.02 7.70 2.69
N ASP A 402 38.23 8.09 2.35
CA ASP A 402 39.24 8.72 3.23
C ASP A 402 38.84 10.09 3.80
N LEU A 403 37.59 10.54 3.59
CA LEU A 403 37.05 11.80 4.08
C LEU A 403 36.63 11.67 5.56
N SER A 404 37.12 12.57 6.40
CA SER A 404 36.60 12.68 7.77
C SER A 404 35.12 13.07 7.74
N THR A 405 34.36 12.67 8.77
CA THR A 405 32.93 13.04 8.94
C THR A 405 32.67 14.52 8.69
N TYR A 406 33.56 15.41 9.17
CA TYR A 406 33.45 16.84 8.94
C TYR A 406 33.57 17.24 7.47
N SER A 407 34.52 16.63 6.75
CA SER A 407 34.70 16.91 5.32
C SER A 407 33.50 16.50 4.49
N SER A 408 32.85 15.37 4.84
CA SER A 408 31.61 14.90 4.21
C SER A 408 30.45 15.88 4.45
N HIS A 409 30.28 16.35 5.69
CA HIS A 409 29.29 17.39 6.02
C HIS A 409 29.54 18.68 5.22
N LEU A 410 30.78 19.17 5.13
CA LEU A 410 31.12 20.35 4.34
C LEU A 410 30.84 20.15 2.83
N MET A 411 31.07 18.96 2.29
CA MET A 411 30.74 18.64 0.91
C MET A 411 29.24 18.70 0.68
N ASN A 412 28.45 18.12 1.57
CA ASN A 412 26.99 18.18 1.53
C ASN A 412 26.50 19.64 1.59
N MET A 413 27.06 20.45 2.52
CA MET A 413 26.74 21.89 2.61
C MET A 413 27.06 22.65 1.32
N LYS A 414 28.21 22.36 0.70
CA LYS A 414 28.60 22.96 -0.57
C LYS A 414 27.58 22.67 -1.67
N ILE A 415 27.11 21.42 -1.76
CA ILE A 415 26.11 21.01 -2.76
C ILE A 415 24.77 21.69 -2.46
N MET A 416 24.31 21.67 -1.19
CA MET A 416 23.09 22.34 -0.75
C MET A 416 23.13 23.82 -1.06
N MET A 417 24.21 24.54 -0.68
CA MET A 417 24.38 25.99 -0.96
C MET A 417 24.32 26.28 -2.45
N LYS A 418 24.83 25.41 -3.31
CA LYS A 418 24.79 25.58 -4.76
C LYS A 418 23.40 25.40 -5.34
N SER A 419 22.64 24.39 -4.85
CA SER A 419 21.44 23.87 -5.50
C SER A 419 20.12 24.28 -4.84
N CYS A 420 20.13 24.73 -3.56
CA CYS A 420 18.91 25.13 -2.86
C CYS A 420 18.40 26.51 -3.31
N ASN A 421 17.10 26.70 -3.20
CA ASN A 421 16.35 27.94 -3.46
C ASN A 421 15.18 28.05 -2.47
N GLU A 422 14.29 29.03 -2.67
CA GLU A 422 13.09 29.26 -1.84
C GLU A 422 12.08 28.09 -1.84
N ARG A 423 12.18 27.18 -2.81
CA ARG A 423 11.31 26.00 -2.90
C ARG A 423 11.99 24.70 -2.40
N SER A 424 13.09 24.83 -1.69
CA SER A 424 13.88 23.71 -1.19
C SER A 424 13.65 23.50 0.30
N LEU A 425 13.65 22.23 0.72
CA LEU A 425 13.66 21.80 2.11
C LEU A 425 15.04 21.22 2.44
N ILE A 426 15.72 21.74 3.46
CA ILE A 426 16.99 21.23 3.96
C ILE A 426 16.81 20.62 5.34
N LEU A 427 17.41 19.45 5.58
CA LEU A 427 17.36 18.73 6.85
C LEU A 427 18.79 18.38 7.25
N ILE A 428 19.30 19.01 8.32
CA ILE A 428 20.69 18.88 8.71
C ILE A 428 20.77 18.49 10.18
N ASP A 429 21.41 17.36 10.45
CA ASP A 429 21.65 16.88 11.83
C ASP A 429 23.04 17.30 12.32
N GLU A 430 23.15 17.65 13.60
CA GLU A 430 24.38 18.05 14.27
C GLU A 430 25.20 19.12 13.52
N PHE A 431 24.51 20.15 13.01
CA PHE A 431 25.07 21.18 12.15
C PHE A 431 26.29 21.87 12.77
N GLY A 432 27.42 21.79 12.05
CA GLY A 432 28.72 22.33 12.46
C GLY A 432 29.58 21.36 13.30
N GLY A 433 29.06 20.17 13.64
CA GLY A 433 29.76 19.15 14.41
C GLY A 433 30.95 18.54 13.68
N GLY A 434 31.76 17.76 14.40
CA GLY A 434 32.88 16.97 13.85
C GLY A 434 34.23 17.71 13.73
N THR A 435 34.34 18.95 14.21
CA THR A 435 35.58 19.73 14.23
C THR A 435 35.73 20.57 15.50
N GLU A 436 36.76 21.41 15.55
CA GLU A 436 36.95 22.37 16.65
C GLU A 436 35.73 23.29 16.79
N PRO A 437 35.13 23.41 18.01
CA PRO A 437 33.82 24.02 18.20
C PRO A 437 33.71 25.49 17.74
N GLN A 438 34.75 26.29 17.93
CA GLN A 438 34.67 27.72 17.53
C GLN A 438 34.67 27.90 16.02
N ILE A 439 35.53 27.18 15.31
CA ILE A 439 35.62 27.23 13.84
C ILE A 439 34.41 26.55 13.21
N GLY A 440 34.02 25.39 13.70
CA GLY A 440 32.83 24.67 13.23
C GLY A 440 31.55 25.49 13.37
N GLY A 441 31.37 26.11 14.54
CA GLY A 441 30.25 27.00 14.80
C GLY A 441 30.23 28.26 13.90
N ALA A 442 31.39 28.89 13.67
CA ALA A 442 31.48 30.05 12.80
C ALA A 442 31.17 29.73 11.31
N ILE A 443 31.67 28.58 10.83
CA ILE A 443 31.36 28.10 9.46
C ILE A 443 29.87 27.77 9.34
N ALA A 444 29.30 27.10 10.30
CA ALA A 444 27.87 26.74 10.31
C ALA A 444 27.00 28.00 10.29
N GLU A 445 27.33 29.03 11.08
CA GLU A 445 26.61 30.30 11.08
C GLU A 445 26.71 31.04 9.71
N ALA A 446 27.89 31.06 9.11
CA ALA A 446 28.07 31.64 7.79
C ALA A 446 27.25 30.91 6.71
N VAL A 447 27.17 29.60 6.77
CA VAL A 447 26.34 28.77 5.88
C VAL A 447 24.84 28.98 6.14
N LEU A 448 24.42 29.04 7.40
CA LEU A 448 23.04 29.33 7.79
C LEU A 448 22.58 30.69 7.26
N LYS A 449 23.43 31.70 7.37
CA LYS A 449 23.17 33.02 6.79
C LYS A 449 22.92 32.97 5.29
N ARG A 450 23.65 32.09 4.55
CA ARG A 450 23.43 31.89 3.10
C ARG A 450 22.11 31.18 2.82
N PHE A 451 21.74 30.16 3.59
CA PHE A 451 20.44 29.53 3.45
C PHE A 451 19.29 30.49 3.72
N ASN A 452 19.39 31.32 4.77
CA ASN A 452 18.37 32.31 5.06
C ASN A 452 18.24 33.37 3.96
N GLN A 453 19.39 33.86 3.39
CA GLN A 453 19.39 34.77 2.24
C GLN A 453 18.72 34.20 1.00
N LYS A 454 18.82 32.87 0.78
CA LYS A 454 18.16 32.15 -0.31
C LYS A 454 16.69 31.82 0.00
N GLN A 455 16.20 32.23 1.15
CA GLN A 455 14.83 31.94 1.62
C GLN A 455 14.48 30.46 1.67
N THR A 456 15.48 29.60 1.89
CA THR A 456 15.33 28.16 1.95
C THR A 456 14.55 27.76 3.20
N PHE A 457 13.71 26.73 3.10
CA PHE A 457 13.06 26.09 4.24
C PHE A 457 13.95 25.00 4.83
N GLY A 458 13.89 24.80 6.14
CA GLY A 458 14.70 23.75 6.73
C GLY A 458 14.47 23.47 8.20
N VAL A 459 14.93 22.28 8.61
CA VAL A 459 15.03 21.88 10.01
C VAL A 459 16.47 21.47 10.27
N ILE A 460 17.06 22.08 11.28
CA ILE A 460 18.49 21.93 11.59
C ILE A 460 18.63 21.62 13.06
N THR A 461 19.39 20.59 13.43
CA THR A 461 19.73 20.34 14.83
C THR A 461 21.15 20.85 15.12
N THR A 462 21.36 21.39 16.29
CA THR A 462 22.68 21.87 16.70
C THR A 462 22.87 21.92 18.20
N HIS A 463 24.13 21.91 18.62
CA HIS A 463 24.57 22.18 19.99
C HIS A 463 25.20 23.58 20.15
N TYR A 464 25.44 24.28 19.05
CA TYR A 464 26.16 25.55 19.05
C TYR A 464 25.29 26.73 19.48
N GLN A 465 25.79 27.51 20.45
CA GLN A 465 25.09 28.68 20.99
C GLN A 465 24.96 29.83 19.98
N ASN A 466 26.01 30.08 19.18
CA ASN A 466 25.96 31.13 18.17
C ASN A 466 24.83 30.94 17.15
N LEU A 467 24.48 29.67 16.79
CA LEU A 467 23.36 29.39 15.90
C LEU A 467 22.00 29.69 16.56
N LYS A 468 21.90 29.45 17.90
CA LYS A 468 20.70 29.81 18.67
C LYS A 468 20.52 31.32 18.74
N HIS A 469 21.59 32.08 18.97
CA HIS A 469 21.56 33.55 18.94
C HIS A 469 21.25 34.07 17.53
N PHE A 470 21.81 33.45 16.50
CA PHE A 470 21.48 33.81 15.12
C PHE A 470 19.96 33.79 14.85
N ALA A 471 19.27 32.79 15.39
CA ALA A 471 17.81 32.66 15.26
C ALA A 471 17.02 33.73 16.05
N GLU A 472 17.60 34.28 17.11
CA GLU A 472 17.00 35.41 17.87
C GLU A 472 17.14 36.74 17.14
N ASP A 473 18.26 36.93 16.41
CA ASP A 473 18.62 38.18 15.78
C ASP A 473 18.17 38.30 14.30
N HIS A 474 17.73 37.22 13.67
CA HIS A 474 17.44 37.19 12.24
C HIS A 474 16.04 36.67 11.91
N GLU A 475 15.28 37.46 11.15
CA GLU A 475 14.00 37.04 10.61
C GLU A 475 14.15 35.82 9.67
N GLY A 476 13.17 34.95 9.67
CA GLY A 476 13.14 33.75 8.84
C GLY A 476 13.72 32.50 9.53
N VAL A 477 14.37 32.66 10.67
CA VAL A 477 14.92 31.55 11.48
C VAL A 477 14.28 31.58 12.86
N VAL A 478 13.92 30.41 13.38
CA VAL A 478 13.28 30.26 14.68
C VAL A 478 13.95 29.16 15.50
N ASN A 479 14.05 29.37 16.80
CA ASN A 479 14.52 28.36 17.73
C ASN A 479 13.42 27.35 18.11
N GLY A 480 13.80 26.11 18.36
CA GLY A 480 12.96 25.06 18.92
C GLY A 480 13.72 24.26 19.98
N ALA A 481 12.99 23.81 20.99
CA ALA A 481 13.52 23.03 22.08
C ALA A 481 12.89 21.63 22.13
N MET A 482 13.71 20.58 22.22
CA MET A 482 13.23 19.26 22.65
C MET A 482 13.04 19.26 24.16
N LEU A 483 11.82 18.94 24.57
CA LEU A 483 11.43 19.00 25.98
C LEU A 483 12.00 17.83 26.79
N TYR A 484 12.38 18.12 28.03
CA TYR A 484 12.95 17.18 28.99
C TYR A 484 12.27 17.34 30.36
N ASP A 485 11.87 16.22 30.96
CA ASP A 485 11.32 16.21 32.32
C ASP A 485 12.47 16.09 33.33
N ARG A 486 12.69 17.13 34.11
CA ARG A 486 13.73 17.17 35.15
C ARG A 486 13.41 16.30 36.35
N HIS A 487 12.13 16.16 36.71
CA HIS A 487 11.74 15.39 37.90
C HIS A 487 11.89 13.89 37.64
N LEU A 488 11.45 13.45 36.45
CA LEU A 488 11.57 12.06 36.00
C LEU A 488 12.90 11.80 35.31
N MET A 489 13.70 12.83 35.05
CA MET A 489 15.00 12.75 34.36
C MET A 489 14.89 12.00 33.02
N GLN A 490 13.88 12.32 32.22
CA GLN A 490 13.62 11.64 30.95
C GLN A 490 13.22 12.60 29.82
N ALA A 491 13.55 12.23 28.59
CA ALA A 491 13.12 12.94 27.40
C ALA A 491 11.59 12.81 27.21
N LEU A 492 10.94 13.88 26.84
CA LEU A 492 9.52 13.90 26.56
C LEU A 492 9.24 13.69 25.06
N PHE A 493 10.27 13.78 24.22
CA PHE A 493 10.18 13.67 22.77
C PHE A 493 9.20 14.65 22.11
N GLN A 494 8.93 15.77 22.76
CA GLN A 494 8.05 16.83 22.28
C GLN A 494 8.89 18.03 21.85
N LEU A 495 8.56 18.59 20.69
CA LEU A 495 9.16 19.81 20.17
C LEU A 495 8.34 21.02 20.63
N GLN A 496 9.02 22.06 21.10
CA GLN A 496 8.42 23.37 21.39
C GLN A 496 9.14 24.44 20.59
N ILE A 497 8.42 25.13 19.70
CA ILE A 497 8.96 26.20 18.84
C ILE A 497 8.90 27.54 19.58
N GLY A 498 9.89 28.40 19.34
CA GLY A 498 9.99 29.77 19.81
C GLY A 498 11.07 30.07 20.84
N ASN A 499 11.64 29.05 21.50
CA ASN A 499 12.73 29.24 22.45
C ASN A 499 13.84 28.19 22.21
N PRO A 500 15.12 28.52 22.44
CA PRO A 500 16.20 27.54 22.37
C PRO A 500 16.13 26.57 23.53
N GLY A 501 16.54 25.29 23.27
CA GLY A 501 16.61 24.25 24.30
C GLY A 501 17.95 24.19 25.00
N SER A 502 17.95 23.68 26.25
CA SER A 502 19.13 23.31 27.01
C SER A 502 19.63 21.94 26.63
N SER A 503 20.94 21.69 26.80
CA SER A 503 21.54 20.37 26.60
C SER A 503 21.26 19.38 27.75
N PHE A 504 20.87 19.88 28.93
CA PHE A 504 20.68 19.11 30.17
C PHE A 504 21.88 18.23 30.55
N ALA A 505 23.07 18.63 30.16
CA ALA A 505 24.29 17.82 30.34
C ALA A 505 24.59 17.50 31.82
N VAL A 506 24.39 18.47 32.69
CA VAL A 506 24.61 18.30 34.14
C VAL A 506 23.59 17.34 34.74
N GLU A 507 22.33 17.45 34.38
CA GLU A 507 21.26 16.58 34.82
C GLU A 507 21.44 15.12 34.34
N ILE A 508 21.86 14.98 33.10
CA ILE A 508 22.18 13.64 32.52
C ILE A 508 23.37 13.04 33.23
N ALA A 509 24.45 13.81 33.51
CA ALA A 509 25.60 13.33 34.26
C ALA A 509 25.23 12.81 35.66
N ARG A 510 24.34 13.51 36.38
CA ARG A 510 23.80 13.03 37.65
C ARG A 510 22.99 11.75 37.51
N LYS A 511 22.14 11.65 36.48
CA LYS A 511 21.34 10.45 36.25
C LYS A 511 22.18 9.21 35.98
N ILE A 512 23.29 9.36 35.28
CA ILE A 512 24.24 8.28 34.97
C ILE A 512 25.05 7.88 36.24
N GLY A 513 25.06 8.73 37.27
CA GLY A 513 25.75 8.47 38.53
C GLY A 513 27.17 9.00 38.55
N LEU A 514 27.49 10.07 37.78
CA LEU A 514 28.77 10.75 37.92
C LEU A 514 28.90 11.32 39.33
N PRO A 515 30.10 11.22 40.00
CA PRO A 515 30.29 11.80 41.31
C PRO A 515 29.98 13.29 41.36
N GLU A 516 29.35 13.76 42.45
CA GLU A 516 28.94 15.16 42.60
C GLU A 516 30.10 16.16 42.65
N ASP A 517 31.27 15.76 43.13
CA ASP A 517 32.51 16.54 43.11
C ASP A 517 32.95 16.85 41.66
N VAL A 518 32.93 15.83 40.78
CA VAL A 518 33.23 16.02 39.36
C VAL A 518 32.22 16.95 38.69
N ILE A 519 30.93 16.84 39.03
CA ILE A 519 29.88 17.72 38.51
C ILE A 519 30.03 19.16 39.03
N ALA A 520 30.45 19.31 40.32
CA ALA A 520 30.73 20.61 40.90
C ALA A 520 31.92 21.30 40.23
N ASP A 521 33.03 20.57 40.04
CA ASP A 521 34.21 21.06 39.35
C ASP A 521 33.90 21.47 37.92
N ALA A 522 33.16 20.65 37.16
CA ALA A 522 32.73 20.97 35.81
C ALA A 522 31.85 22.23 35.77
N SER A 523 31.00 22.41 36.78
CA SER A 523 30.14 23.59 36.91
C SER A 523 30.93 24.85 37.22
N GLU A 524 32.00 24.76 37.99
CA GLU A 524 32.92 25.84 38.30
C GLU A 524 33.73 26.26 37.07
N ILE A 525 34.23 25.28 36.29
CA ILE A 525 34.97 25.51 35.03
C ILE A 525 34.12 26.25 33.99
N VAL A 526 32.88 25.87 33.84
CA VAL A 526 31.94 26.51 32.87
C VAL A 526 31.50 27.89 33.32
N GLY A 527 31.46 28.13 34.61
CA GLY A 527 31.03 29.40 35.21
C GLY A 527 29.55 29.43 35.62
N SER A 528 29.26 30.02 36.77
CA SER A 528 27.91 30.10 37.34
C SER A 528 26.91 30.88 36.53
N GLU A 529 27.33 31.89 35.76
CA GLU A 529 26.44 32.68 34.89
C GLU A 529 25.85 31.82 33.77
N TYR A 530 26.67 30.96 33.14
CA TYR A 530 26.21 30.10 32.07
C TYR A 530 25.19 29.07 32.56
N ILE A 531 25.41 28.47 33.73
CA ILE A 531 24.50 27.48 34.34
C ILE A 531 23.20 28.17 34.76
N ASN A 532 23.25 29.40 35.29
CA ASN A 532 22.07 30.14 35.67
C ASN A 532 21.24 30.54 34.43
N ALA A 533 21.90 31.00 33.34
CA ALA A 533 21.21 31.28 32.09
C ALA A 533 20.50 30.03 31.52
N ASP A 534 21.16 28.88 31.54
CA ASP A 534 20.56 27.62 31.09
C ASP A 534 19.36 27.21 31.97
N LYS A 535 19.42 27.41 33.29
CA LYS A 535 18.29 27.19 34.22
C LYS A 535 17.13 28.14 33.95
N TYR A 536 17.39 29.42 33.70
CA TYR A 536 16.33 30.40 33.34
C TYR A 536 15.61 30.03 32.05
N LEU A 537 16.35 29.63 31.02
CA LEU A 537 15.75 29.13 29.76
C LEU A 537 14.84 27.94 30.00
N GLN A 538 15.26 27.02 30.86
CA GLN A 538 14.48 25.84 31.21
C GLN A 538 13.20 26.19 31.98
N ASP A 539 13.24 27.15 32.89
CA ASP A 539 12.06 27.61 33.65
C ASP A 539 11.06 28.34 32.74
N ILE A 540 11.53 29.19 31.81
CA ILE A 540 10.69 29.85 30.81
C ILE A 540 9.97 28.83 29.93
N VAL A 541 10.67 27.81 29.44
CA VAL A 541 10.10 26.73 28.61
C VAL A 541 9.02 25.97 29.39
N ARG A 542 9.27 25.68 30.70
CA ARG A 542 8.29 25.03 31.56
C ARG A 542 7.03 25.85 31.76
N ASP A 543 7.18 27.13 32.07
CA ASP A 543 6.04 28.02 32.34
C ASP A 543 5.22 28.26 31.06
N LYS A 544 5.86 28.44 29.92
CA LYS A 544 5.20 28.52 28.61
C LYS A 544 4.37 27.25 28.34
N ARG A 545 4.93 26.07 28.56
CA ARG A 545 4.23 24.78 28.39
C ARG A 545 3.02 24.67 29.30
N TYR A 546 3.14 25.05 30.56
CA TYR A 546 2.01 25.04 31.50
C TYR A 546 0.86 25.90 30.97
N TRP A 547 1.16 27.11 30.49
CA TRP A 547 0.16 28.02 29.94
C TRP A 547 -0.39 27.56 28.60
N GLU A 548 0.42 26.96 27.74
CA GLU A 548 -0.04 26.38 26.48
C GLU A 548 -0.95 25.16 26.71
N GLY A 549 -0.60 24.27 27.62
CA GLY A 549 -1.47 23.16 28.02
C GLY A 549 -2.81 23.62 28.60
N LYS A 550 -2.78 24.69 29.41
CA LYS A 550 -4.02 25.33 29.92
C LYS A 550 -4.84 25.92 28.78
N ARG A 551 -4.20 26.61 27.86
CA ARG A 551 -4.87 27.22 26.69
C ARG A 551 -5.48 26.17 25.77
N GLN A 552 -4.78 25.07 25.56
CA GLN A 552 -5.27 23.94 24.76
C GLN A 552 -6.48 23.25 25.44
N THR A 553 -6.43 23.04 26.75
CA THR A 553 -7.56 22.52 27.52
C THR A 553 -8.78 23.44 27.46
N ILE A 554 -8.56 24.76 27.53
CA ILE A 554 -9.63 25.75 27.40
C ILE A 554 -10.25 25.68 26.00
N ARG A 555 -9.45 25.70 24.94
CA ARG A 555 -9.93 25.58 23.55
C ARG A 555 -10.72 24.30 23.30
N GLN A 556 -10.25 23.15 23.85
CA GLN A 556 -10.99 21.89 23.74
C GLN A 556 -12.35 21.97 24.45
N ARG A 557 -12.42 22.62 25.63
CA ARG A 557 -13.68 22.82 26.35
C ARG A 557 -14.60 23.77 25.62
N GLU A 558 -14.08 24.85 25.05
CA GLU A 558 -14.83 25.80 24.21
C GLU A 558 -15.43 25.09 23.00
N LYS A 559 -14.64 24.30 22.26
CA LYS A 559 -15.13 23.53 21.12
C LYS A 559 -16.22 22.53 21.52
N HIS A 560 -16.00 21.78 22.60
CA HIS A 560 -17.02 20.85 23.11
C HIS A 560 -18.32 21.55 23.55
N MET A 561 -18.21 22.77 24.07
CA MET A 561 -19.33 23.59 24.41
C MET A 561 -20.07 24.09 23.17
N GLU A 562 -19.34 24.52 22.13
CA GLU A 562 -19.92 24.91 20.84
C GLU A 562 -20.66 23.74 20.17
N GLU A 563 -20.06 22.57 20.09
CA GLU A 563 -20.68 21.35 19.55
C GLU A 563 -21.93 20.95 20.34
N THR A 564 -21.91 21.15 21.67
CA THR A 564 -23.05 20.87 22.53
C THR A 564 -24.19 21.87 22.32
N ILE A 565 -23.85 23.16 22.14
CA ILE A 565 -24.83 24.22 21.84
C ILE A 565 -25.47 23.96 20.47
N GLU A 566 -24.70 23.64 19.45
CA GLU A 566 -25.22 23.35 18.12
C GLU A 566 -26.16 22.14 18.11
N ARG A 567 -25.81 21.08 18.86
CA ARG A 567 -26.69 19.92 19.03
C ARG A 567 -28.00 20.30 19.71
N TYR A 568 -27.94 21.08 20.78
CA TYR A 568 -29.16 21.52 21.45
C TYR A 568 -30.01 22.46 20.59
N GLN A 569 -29.40 23.31 19.78
CA GLN A 569 -30.13 24.15 18.84
C GLN A 569 -30.89 23.30 17.82
N THR A 570 -30.23 22.26 17.25
CA THR A 570 -30.87 21.34 16.34
C THR A 570 -32.03 20.58 16.99
N GLU A 571 -31.83 20.06 18.21
CA GLU A 571 -32.91 19.40 18.96
C GLU A 571 -34.10 20.33 19.25
N ILE A 572 -33.83 21.59 19.58
CA ILE A 572 -34.91 22.60 19.81
C ILE A 572 -35.67 22.88 18.52
N GLU A 573 -34.99 23.00 17.38
CA GLU A 573 -35.65 23.18 16.08
C GLU A 573 -36.54 21.99 15.70
N ASP A 574 -36.06 20.77 15.93
CA ASP A 574 -36.83 19.55 15.66
C ASP A 574 -38.02 19.39 16.60
N LEU A 575 -37.84 19.73 17.88
CA LEU A 575 -38.96 19.77 18.82
C LEU A 575 -40.00 20.81 18.42
N GLN A 576 -39.57 21.99 17.95
CA GLN A 576 -40.51 23.02 17.46
C GLN A 576 -41.26 22.56 16.20
N LYS A 577 -40.61 21.87 15.26
CA LYS A 577 -41.26 21.28 14.08
C LYS A 577 -42.30 20.23 14.50
N SER A 578 -41.88 19.29 15.37
CA SER A 578 -42.76 18.23 15.86
C SER A 578 -43.96 18.80 16.61
N ARG A 579 -43.77 19.83 17.46
CA ARG A 579 -44.84 20.53 18.13
C ARG A 579 -45.83 21.17 17.17
N LYS A 580 -45.35 21.85 16.11
CA LYS A 580 -46.20 22.44 15.07
C LYS A 580 -47.02 21.37 14.34
N GLU A 581 -46.41 20.24 14.06
CA GLU A 581 -47.08 19.14 13.36
C GLU A 581 -48.15 18.47 14.23
N ILE A 582 -47.87 18.25 15.52
CA ILE A 582 -48.86 17.73 16.48
C ILE A 582 -50.05 18.69 16.61
N LEU A 583 -49.77 20.00 16.76
CA LEU A 583 -50.84 21.00 16.84
C LEU A 583 -51.69 21.08 15.58
N ARG A 584 -51.07 20.93 14.39
CA ARG A 584 -51.79 20.86 13.11
C ARG A 584 -52.70 19.63 13.06
N LYS A 585 -52.18 18.45 13.37
CA LYS A 585 -52.95 17.21 13.41
C LYS A 585 -54.13 17.28 14.38
N ALA A 586 -53.88 17.78 15.61
CA ALA A 586 -54.91 17.96 16.60
C ALA A 586 -56.00 18.93 16.16
N LYS A 587 -55.64 20.00 15.44
CA LYS A 587 -56.62 20.95 14.85
C LYS A 587 -57.44 20.31 13.74
N GLU A 588 -56.82 19.55 12.88
CA GLU A 588 -57.49 18.79 11.80
C GLU A 588 -58.46 17.76 12.38
N GLU A 589 -58.07 17.03 13.44
CA GLU A 589 -58.94 16.07 14.13
C GLU A 589 -60.16 16.76 14.80
N VAL A 590 -59.94 17.91 15.45
CA VAL A 590 -61.03 18.69 16.04
C VAL A 590 -62.01 19.21 14.99
N GLU A 591 -61.49 19.72 13.85
CA GLU A 591 -62.34 20.16 12.72
C GLU A 591 -63.13 18.98 12.12
N GLN A 592 -62.56 17.81 12.00
CA GLN A 592 -63.22 16.62 11.54
C GLN A 592 -64.32 16.14 12.48
N LEU A 593 -64.01 16.10 13.81
CA LEU A 593 -65.00 15.79 14.87
C LEU A 593 -66.17 16.78 14.87
N MET A 594 -65.90 18.08 14.71
CA MET A 594 -66.96 19.10 14.62
C MET A 594 -67.82 18.94 13.37
N GLN A 595 -67.22 18.59 12.21
CA GLN A 595 -67.99 18.29 11.00
C GLN A 595 -68.87 17.05 11.17
N GLU A 596 -68.33 15.97 11.77
CA GLU A 596 -69.12 14.77 12.06
C GLU A 596 -70.24 15.03 13.07
N ALA A 597 -69.98 15.82 14.12
CA ALA A 597 -71.01 16.22 15.08
C ALA A 597 -72.14 17.06 14.44
N ASN A 598 -71.77 18.04 13.61
CA ASN A 598 -72.74 18.85 12.87
C ASN A 598 -73.56 18.00 11.89
N ALA A 599 -72.92 17.06 11.15
CA ALA A 599 -73.63 16.13 10.27
C ALA A 599 -74.63 15.24 11.05
N ARG A 600 -74.24 14.76 12.25
CA ARG A 600 -75.16 13.99 13.12
C ARG A 600 -76.32 14.83 13.63
N ILE A 601 -76.08 16.08 14.02
CA ILE A 601 -77.12 17.03 14.45
C ILE A 601 -78.08 17.31 13.28
N GLU A 602 -77.60 17.61 12.08
CA GLU A 602 -78.42 17.83 10.91
C GLU A 602 -79.27 16.60 10.54
N ASN A 603 -78.66 15.39 10.56
CA ASN A 603 -79.38 14.16 10.32
C ASN A 603 -80.47 13.91 11.40
N THR A 604 -80.22 14.23 12.65
CA THR A 604 -81.21 14.13 13.70
C THR A 604 -82.35 15.12 13.54
N ILE A 605 -82.06 16.37 13.14
CA ILE A 605 -83.08 17.41 12.84
C ILE A 605 -83.94 17.04 11.63
N ARG A 606 -83.37 16.33 10.64
CA ARG A 606 -84.13 15.86 9.46
C ARG A 606 -84.99 14.62 9.72
N SER A 607 -84.78 13.92 10.81
CA SER A 607 -85.51 12.72 11.23
C SER A 607 -86.60 12.98 12.26
N ILE A 608 -86.75 14.23 12.75
CA ILE A 608 -87.87 14.76 13.50
C ILE A 608 -88.79 15.55 12.57
#